data_5d1494e9970f070bb75b4c1f010a7663
#
_entry.id   5d1494e9970f070bb75b4c1f010a7663
#
_cell.length_a   1.000
_cell.length_b   1.000
_cell.length_c   1.000
_cell.angle_alpha   90.00
_cell.angle_beta   90.00
_cell.angle_gamma   90.00
#
_symmetry.space_group_name_H-M   'P 1'
#
loop_
_entity.id
_entity.type
_entity.pdbx_description
1 polymer ?
#
loop_
_entity_poly.entity_id
_entity_poly.type
_entity_poly.pdbx_seq_one_letter_code
_entity_poly.pdbx_strand_id
1 'polypeptide(L)'
;MVWAALLICGLGRDTAVRELREFLRFVFGHSDKELLFDATLTGFSNLPPSLQEEVIGFLCRHQPGRRALAPLLLFDSLPSRSIWHANLSDQHPQVTLLMEAVRLALFHQSQEATDCRWVRLMCAVFARRMIVPTEQLLVLNGYPTKGDQKIVRPSIRSAEGIMDIGESKDKSWPRTFWEECWAKTPCMGLASMEQSTTSENPLSDKVAALTAVRQGLAAHWEKTHSTTGVDARHDAVFGIAFYAIRIGQEVLSHSVATTVLGRHGLRTLFELRIALRYLLKNESEELWRKWRAYGAGQAKLASLKLDEVEDAPPEHLDPETLRLIANEDFWEEMVPVDLGHWATADLRKLSEDVELKPEYDRYYGWTSGFVHGHWGAVRESVFRTCLNPLHRGHRCPFPNDPEPLPAVIRDMQHLLNNIFSDVDRAYPPFPHKLSEEQNPTPS
;
A
#
# COMPACT_ATOMS: atom_id res chain seq x y z
N MET A 1 1.21 -27.61 3.33
CA MET A 1 2.50 -27.75 4.09
C MET A 1 2.40 -27.31 5.55
N VAL A 2 1.18 -27.20 6.11
CA VAL A 2 0.98 -26.78 7.52
C VAL A 2 1.73 -27.67 8.52
N TRP A 3 1.77 -29.00 8.30
CA TRP A 3 2.51 -29.93 9.16
C TRP A 3 4.01 -29.64 9.25
N ALA A 4 4.64 -29.28 8.12
CA ALA A 4 6.06 -28.91 8.12
C ALA A 4 6.31 -27.59 8.85
N ALA A 5 5.43 -26.61 8.66
CA ALA A 5 5.49 -25.34 9.40
C ALA A 5 5.33 -25.56 10.92
N LEU A 6 4.41 -26.43 11.32
CA LEU A 6 4.22 -26.81 12.73
C LEU A 6 5.47 -27.45 13.33
N LEU A 7 6.13 -28.35 12.59
CA LEU A 7 7.40 -28.93 13.04
C LEU A 7 8.49 -27.89 13.19
N ILE A 8 8.62 -26.96 12.22
CA ILE A 8 9.63 -25.89 12.24
C ILE A 8 9.42 -24.97 13.46
N CYS A 9 8.18 -24.58 13.72
CA CYS A 9 7.86 -23.73 14.87
C CYS A 9 7.98 -24.47 16.21
N GLY A 10 7.48 -25.69 16.27
CA GLY A 10 7.40 -26.46 17.53
C GLY A 10 8.72 -27.02 17.99
N LEU A 11 9.64 -27.37 17.07
CA LEU A 11 10.94 -27.95 17.38
C LEU A 11 12.10 -26.94 17.29
N GLY A 12 11.86 -25.77 16.71
CA GLY A 12 12.90 -24.87 16.26
C GLY A 12 13.56 -25.38 14.96
N ARG A 13 14.02 -24.44 14.11
CA ARG A 13 14.45 -24.69 12.73
C ARG A 13 15.51 -25.81 12.61
N ASP A 14 16.56 -25.75 13.42
CA ASP A 14 17.68 -26.71 13.28
C ASP A 14 17.26 -28.16 13.57
N THR A 15 16.42 -28.35 14.59
CA THR A 15 15.88 -29.67 14.92
C THR A 15 14.88 -30.13 13.86
N ALA A 16 13.97 -29.24 13.45
CA ALA A 16 12.98 -29.53 12.42
C ALA A 16 13.64 -29.91 11.08
N VAL A 17 14.68 -29.24 10.66
CA VAL A 17 15.40 -29.54 9.41
C VAL A 17 16.01 -30.94 9.48
N ARG A 18 16.52 -31.38 10.63
CA ARG A 18 16.97 -32.78 10.81
C ARG A 18 15.84 -33.78 10.65
N GLU A 19 14.70 -33.57 11.31
CA GLU A 19 13.49 -34.37 11.20
C GLU A 19 12.96 -34.43 9.75
N LEU A 20 12.91 -33.29 9.08
CA LEU A 20 12.49 -33.19 7.68
C LEU A 20 13.46 -33.96 6.74
N ARG A 21 14.75 -33.92 7.00
CA ARG A 21 15.73 -34.73 6.25
C ARG A 21 15.58 -36.23 6.50
N GLU A 22 15.26 -36.64 7.71
CA GLU A 22 14.95 -38.04 7.99
C GLU A 22 13.67 -38.48 7.29
N PHE A 23 12.65 -37.62 7.24
CA PHE A 23 11.45 -37.83 6.45
C PHE A 23 11.77 -37.99 4.95
N LEU A 24 12.63 -37.16 4.41
CA LEU A 24 13.05 -37.27 3.01
C LEU A 24 13.85 -38.58 2.74
N ARG A 25 14.67 -39.03 3.70
CA ARG A 25 15.35 -40.33 3.58
C ARG A 25 14.35 -41.48 3.60
N PHE A 26 13.33 -41.39 4.45
CA PHE A 26 12.24 -42.36 4.47
C PHE A 26 11.53 -42.41 3.13
N VAL A 27 11.12 -41.25 2.57
CA VAL A 27 10.49 -41.17 1.23
C VAL A 27 11.40 -41.74 0.15
N PHE A 28 12.67 -41.38 0.14
CA PHE A 28 13.64 -41.84 -0.86
C PHE A 28 13.87 -43.35 -0.82
N GLY A 29 13.92 -43.92 0.37
CA GLY A 29 14.15 -45.36 0.59
C GLY A 29 12.90 -46.24 0.45
N HIS A 30 11.69 -45.62 0.36
CA HIS A 30 10.45 -46.38 0.32
C HIS A 30 10.21 -47.06 -1.04
N SER A 31 9.62 -48.27 -1.05
CA SER A 31 9.28 -48.99 -2.28
C SER A 31 8.29 -48.22 -3.15
N ASP A 32 7.28 -47.63 -2.51
CA ASP A 32 6.20 -46.89 -3.15
C ASP A 32 6.46 -45.34 -3.22
N LYS A 33 7.74 -44.96 -3.25
CA LYS A 33 8.15 -43.55 -3.26
C LYS A 33 7.50 -42.71 -4.34
N GLU A 34 7.11 -43.32 -5.46
CA GLU A 34 6.45 -42.64 -6.56
C GLU A 34 5.07 -42.05 -6.17
N LEU A 35 4.42 -42.66 -5.17
CA LEU A 35 3.16 -42.17 -4.61
C LEU A 35 3.37 -41.00 -3.61
N LEU A 36 4.58 -40.88 -3.05
CA LEU A 36 4.95 -39.89 -2.01
C LEU A 36 5.43 -38.56 -2.58
N PHE A 37 5.07 -38.24 -3.84
CA PHE A 37 5.53 -36.99 -4.51
C PHE A 37 4.90 -35.74 -3.93
N ASP A 38 3.67 -35.81 -3.44
CA ASP A 38 2.95 -34.68 -2.88
C ASP A 38 2.91 -34.75 -1.35
N ALA A 39 3.84 -34.05 -0.73
CA ALA A 39 3.96 -33.97 0.72
C ALA A 39 2.93 -33.01 1.37
N THR A 40 1.78 -32.75 0.74
CA THR A 40 0.67 -32.02 1.35
C THR A 40 -0.23 -32.95 2.18
N LEU A 41 -1.02 -32.40 3.10
CA LEU A 41 -1.99 -33.18 3.85
C LEU A 41 -3.04 -33.85 2.94
N THR A 42 -3.47 -33.14 1.88
CA THR A 42 -4.33 -33.71 0.84
C THR A 42 -3.62 -34.83 0.06
N GLY A 43 -2.34 -34.60 -0.26
CA GLY A 43 -1.51 -35.63 -0.90
C GLY A 43 -1.44 -36.92 -0.05
N PHE A 44 -1.22 -36.76 1.25
CA PHE A 44 -1.20 -37.95 2.18
C PHE A 44 -2.54 -38.67 2.22
N SER A 45 -3.66 -37.96 2.20
CA SER A 45 -4.99 -38.62 2.22
C SER A 45 -5.35 -39.37 0.94
N ASN A 46 -4.65 -39.09 -0.16
CA ASN A 46 -4.82 -39.80 -1.43
C ASN A 46 -3.98 -41.05 -1.55
N LEU A 47 -3.13 -41.33 -0.55
CA LEU A 47 -2.33 -42.56 -0.50
C LEU A 47 -3.20 -43.79 -0.11
N PRO A 48 -2.76 -45.02 -0.42
CA PRO A 48 -3.35 -46.23 0.15
C PRO A 48 -3.37 -46.19 1.68
N PRO A 49 -4.41 -46.70 2.36
CA PRO A 49 -4.55 -46.57 3.82
C PRO A 49 -3.31 -47.05 4.62
N SER A 50 -2.68 -48.15 4.23
CA SER A 50 -1.46 -48.64 4.87
C SER A 50 -0.30 -47.66 4.77
N LEU A 51 -0.15 -46.99 3.62
CA LEU A 51 0.90 -46.00 3.41
C LEU A 51 0.61 -44.68 4.13
N GLN A 52 -0.68 -44.31 4.28
CA GLN A 52 -1.07 -43.18 5.12
C GLN A 52 -0.65 -43.40 6.58
N GLU A 53 -0.92 -44.61 7.14
CA GLU A 53 -0.52 -44.98 8.50
C GLU A 53 1.00 -44.92 8.67
N GLU A 54 1.74 -45.42 7.70
CA GLU A 54 3.21 -45.41 7.71
C GLU A 54 3.80 -44.01 7.69
N VAL A 55 3.32 -43.15 6.78
CA VAL A 55 3.78 -41.74 6.64
C VAL A 55 3.45 -40.96 7.89
N ILE A 56 2.20 -41.01 8.36
CA ILE A 56 1.75 -40.25 9.54
C ILE A 56 2.44 -40.80 10.79
N GLY A 57 2.55 -42.13 10.93
CA GLY A 57 3.30 -42.79 12.02
C GLY A 57 4.76 -42.34 12.05
N PHE A 58 5.42 -42.25 10.89
CA PHE A 58 6.77 -41.73 10.79
C PHE A 58 6.90 -40.31 11.29
N LEU A 59 6.00 -39.42 10.88
CA LEU A 59 5.99 -38.00 11.34
C LEU A 59 5.71 -37.92 12.86
N CYS A 60 4.97 -38.83 13.41
CA CYS A 60 4.58 -38.87 14.82
C CYS A 60 5.49 -39.78 15.69
N ARG A 61 6.63 -40.29 15.19
CA ARG A 61 7.47 -41.26 15.88
C ARG A 61 8.14 -40.77 17.18
N HIS A 62 8.31 -39.44 17.29
CA HIS A 62 8.95 -38.83 18.45
C HIS A 62 8.01 -37.89 19.20
N GLN A 63 8.07 -37.89 20.53
CA GLN A 63 7.21 -37.08 21.39
C GLN A 63 7.25 -35.60 21.09
N PRO A 64 8.40 -34.93 20.85
CA PRO A 64 8.42 -33.50 20.47
C PRO A 64 7.69 -33.22 19.16
N GLY A 65 7.85 -34.11 18.15
CA GLY A 65 7.15 -34.01 16.86
C GLY A 65 5.63 -34.15 17.02
N ARG A 66 5.17 -35.10 17.84
CA ARG A 66 3.75 -35.29 18.15
C ARG A 66 3.14 -34.05 18.79
N ARG A 67 3.84 -33.45 19.76
CA ARG A 67 3.40 -32.18 20.38
C ARG A 67 3.32 -31.07 19.37
N ALA A 68 4.29 -30.94 18.48
CA ALA A 68 4.31 -29.91 17.43
C ALA A 68 3.16 -30.09 16.42
N LEU A 69 2.79 -31.36 16.10
CA LEU A 69 1.74 -31.68 15.14
C LEU A 69 0.31 -31.67 15.75
N ALA A 70 0.17 -31.67 17.07
CA ALA A 70 -1.10 -31.74 17.78
C ALA A 70 -2.12 -30.66 17.29
N PRO A 71 -1.72 -29.42 16.90
CA PRO A 71 -2.66 -28.42 16.39
C PRO A 71 -3.45 -28.84 15.13
N LEU A 72 -3.00 -29.87 14.40
CA LEU A 72 -3.78 -30.42 13.29
C LEU A 72 -5.13 -30.95 13.74
N LEU A 73 -5.24 -31.47 14.97
CA LEU A 73 -6.49 -31.99 15.53
C LEU A 73 -7.56 -30.93 15.79
N LEU A 74 -7.22 -29.62 15.71
CA LEU A 74 -8.17 -28.53 15.78
C LEU A 74 -9.15 -28.51 14.60
N PHE A 75 -8.81 -29.19 13.50
CA PHE A 75 -9.60 -29.20 12.28
C PHE A 75 -10.46 -30.45 12.18
N ASP A 76 -11.79 -30.25 12.11
CA ASP A 76 -12.73 -31.37 11.96
C ASP A 76 -12.66 -31.99 10.55
N SER A 77 -12.33 -31.16 9.57
CA SER A 77 -12.17 -31.54 8.16
C SER A 77 -10.77 -32.05 7.78
N LEU A 78 -9.88 -32.28 8.77
CA LEU A 78 -8.50 -32.71 8.52
C LEU A 78 -8.45 -33.99 7.65
N PRO A 79 -7.77 -33.98 6.50
CA PRO A 79 -7.58 -35.18 5.71
C PRO A 79 -6.91 -36.29 6.54
N SER A 80 -7.40 -37.54 6.41
CA SER A 80 -6.94 -38.70 7.23
C SER A 80 -7.04 -38.48 8.75
N ARG A 81 -8.05 -37.76 9.20
CA ARG A 81 -8.23 -37.30 10.60
C ARG A 81 -8.15 -38.46 11.60
N SER A 82 -8.73 -39.63 11.27
CA SER A 82 -8.70 -40.80 12.15
C SER A 82 -7.28 -41.29 12.44
N ILE A 83 -6.40 -41.28 11.45
CA ILE A 83 -5.01 -41.69 11.60
C ILE A 83 -4.22 -40.66 12.40
N TRP A 84 -4.41 -39.35 12.10
CA TRP A 84 -3.81 -38.29 12.92
C TRP A 84 -4.27 -38.36 14.37
N HIS A 85 -5.56 -38.57 14.61
CA HIS A 85 -6.11 -38.72 15.95
C HIS A 85 -5.53 -39.90 16.71
N ALA A 86 -5.40 -41.05 16.06
CA ALA A 86 -4.78 -42.24 16.67
C ALA A 86 -3.35 -41.96 17.16
N ASN A 87 -2.60 -41.12 16.46
CA ASN A 87 -1.21 -40.79 16.79
C ASN A 87 -1.04 -39.60 17.73
N LEU A 88 -2.03 -38.70 17.85
CA LEU A 88 -1.89 -37.40 18.51
C LEU A 88 -2.90 -37.14 19.64
N SER A 89 -3.85 -38.07 19.89
CA SER A 89 -4.96 -37.84 20.84
C SER A 89 -4.54 -37.63 22.31
N ASP A 90 -3.34 -38.02 22.66
CA ASP A 90 -2.73 -37.81 23.98
C ASP A 90 -2.04 -36.42 24.11
N GLN A 91 -2.02 -35.63 23.03
CA GLN A 91 -1.38 -34.33 22.99
C GLN A 91 -2.42 -33.21 23.10
N HIS A 92 -2.02 -32.06 23.68
CA HIS A 92 -2.85 -30.87 23.76
C HIS A 92 -2.60 -29.96 22.55
N PRO A 93 -3.61 -29.70 21.66
CA PRO A 93 -3.48 -28.79 20.55
C PRO A 93 -3.33 -27.35 21.02
N GLN A 94 -2.28 -26.67 20.57
CA GLN A 94 -2.03 -25.26 20.90
C GLN A 94 -2.35 -24.36 19.70
N VAL A 95 -3.39 -23.56 19.82
CA VAL A 95 -3.79 -22.59 18.77
C VAL A 95 -2.68 -21.57 18.49
N THR A 96 -1.95 -21.15 19.51
CA THR A 96 -0.83 -20.20 19.39
C THR A 96 0.28 -20.75 18.49
N LEU A 97 0.61 -22.02 18.60
CA LEU A 97 1.60 -22.67 17.72
C LEU A 97 1.09 -22.72 16.27
N LEU A 98 -0.19 -23.00 16.06
CA LEU A 98 -0.80 -22.96 14.73
C LEU A 98 -0.74 -21.55 14.13
N MET A 99 -1.09 -20.52 14.91
CA MET A 99 -1.01 -19.13 14.48
C MET A 99 0.40 -18.75 14.06
N GLU A 100 1.40 -19.13 14.83
CA GLU A 100 2.81 -18.87 14.53
C GLU A 100 3.26 -19.61 13.27
N ALA A 101 2.92 -20.88 13.13
CA ALA A 101 3.24 -21.67 11.95
C ALA A 101 2.62 -21.09 10.66
N VAL A 102 1.36 -20.67 10.72
CA VAL A 102 0.69 -20.05 9.58
C VAL A 102 1.29 -18.66 9.29
N ARG A 103 1.61 -17.88 10.33
CA ARG A 103 2.27 -16.58 10.19
C ARG A 103 3.59 -16.69 9.44
N LEU A 104 4.43 -17.64 9.82
CA LEU A 104 5.73 -17.88 9.18
C LEU A 104 5.56 -18.43 7.76
N ALA A 105 4.66 -19.37 7.53
CA ALA A 105 4.42 -19.94 6.20
C ALA A 105 3.79 -18.99 5.22
N LEU A 106 2.97 -18.01 5.67
CA LEU A 106 2.37 -17.00 4.81
C LEU A 106 3.37 -15.92 4.35
N PHE A 107 4.44 -15.69 5.09
CA PHE A 107 5.53 -14.81 4.66
C PHE A 107 6.36 -15.50 3.58
N HIS A 108 5.96 -15.36 2.33
CA HIS A 108 6.61 -16.00 1.18
C HIS A 108 8.12 -15.75 1.05
N GLN A 109 8.66 -14.76 1.76
CA GLN A 109 10.08 -14.46 1.79
C GLN A 109 10.77 -15.03 3.05
N SER A 110 10.03 -15.62 3.99
CA SER A 110 10.61 -16.19 5.21
C SER A 110 11.45 -17.42 4.92
N GLN A 111 12.39 -17.72 5.83
CA GLN A 111 13.19 -18.94 5.81
C GLN A 111 12.29 -20.15 5.95
N GLU A 112 11.40 -20.13 6.90
CA GLU A 112 10.49 -21.22 7.27
C GLU A 112 9.55 -21.57 6.11
N ALA A 113 9.03 -20.57 5.41
CA ALA A 113 8.23 -20.79 4.20
C ALA A 113 9.05 -21.48 3.10
N THR A 114 10.32 -21.12 2.97
CA THR A 114 11.24 -21.76 2.01
C THR A 114 11.58 -23.20 2.41
N ASP A 115 11.82 -23.45 3.70
CA ASP A 115 12.08 -24.80 4.23
C ASP A 115 10.88 -25.73 4.00
N CYS A 116 9.65 -25.27 4.20
CA CYS A 116 8.43 -26.02 3.90
C CYS A 116 8.35 -26.42 2.41
N ARG A 117 8.61 -25.47 1.51
CA ARG A 117 8.57 -25.70 0.05
C ARG A 117 9.68 -26.63 -0.41
N TRP A 118 10.85 -26.48 0.19
CA TRP A 118 11.99 -27.36 -0.08
C TRP A 118 11.64 -28.83 0.15
N VAL A 119 10.96 -29.15 1.26
CA VAL A 119 10.53 -30.54 1.55
C VAL A 119 9.62 -31.06 0.43
N ARG A 120 8.62 -30.28 0.03
CA ARG A 120 7.70 -30.66 -1.04
C ARG A 120 8.44 -30.91 -2.36
N LEU A 121 9.34 -29.99 -2.72
CA LEU A 121 10.16 -30.13 -3.91
C LEU A 121 11.02 -31.38 -3.88
N MET A 122 11.69 -31.65 -2.78
CA MET A 122 12.54 -32.86 -2.64
C MET A 122 11.74 -34.16 -2.71
N CYS A 123 10.53 -34.21 -2.15
CA CYS A 123 9.63 -35.35 -2.32
C CYS A 123 9.31 -35.58 -3.81
N ALA A 124 8.96 -34.56 -4.56
CA ALA A 124 8.67 -34.65 -5.99
C ALA A 124 9.89 -35.09 -6.81
N VAL A 125 11.09 -34.66 -6.45
CA VAL A 125 12.35 -35.07 -7.07
C VAL A 125 12.64 -36.57 -6.77
N PHE A 126 12.51 -37.00 -5.53
CA PHE A 126 12.76 -38.39 -5.14
C PHE A 126 11.73 -39.36 -5.71
N ALA A 127 10.49 -38.90 -5.85
CA ALA A 127 9.42 -39.65 -6.52
C ALA A 127 9.50 -39.61 -8.07
N ARG A 128 10.55 -39.03 -8.63
CA ARG A 128 10.77 -38.87 -10.10
C ARG A 128 9.65 -38.11 -10.84
N ARG A 129 8.87 -37.31 -10.13
CA ARG A 129 7.85 -36.44 -10.70
C ARG A 129 8.42 -35.10 -11.20
N MET A 130 9.63 -34.78 -10.76
CA MET A 130 10.36 -33.59 -11.22
C MET A 130 11.81 -33.98 -11.52
N ILE A 131 12.29 -33.57 -12.70
CA ILE A 131 13.68 -33.78 -13.12
C ILE A 131 14.44 -32.48 -12.88
N VAL A 132 15.50 -32.56 -12.11
CA VAL A 132 16.37 -31.45 -11.80
C VAL A 132 17.79 -31.76 -12.24
N PRO A 133 18.53 -30.85 -12.90
CA PRO A 133 19.93 -31.05 -13.24
C PRO A 133 20.77 -31.41 -12.01
N THR A 134 21.77 -32.26 -12.18
CA THR A 134 22.59 -32.78 -11.07
C THR A 134 23.22 -31.66 -10.23
N GLU A 135 23.72 -30.59 -10.88
CA GLU A 135 24.31 -29.44 -10.20
C GLU A 135 23.29 -28.72 -9.29
N GLN A 136 22.07 -28.51 -9.78
CA GLN A 136 20.99 -27.91 -8.99
C GLN A 136 20.53 -28.85 -7.86
N LEU A 137 20.51 -30.15 -8.11
CA LEU A 137 20.16 -31.12 -7.08
C LEU A 137 21.16 -31.08 -5.89
N LEU A 138 22.45 -30.91 -6.17
CA LEU A 138 23.46 -30.75 -5.13
C LEU A 138 23.23 -29.49 -4.29
N VAL A 139 22.87 -28.37 -4.94
CA VAL A 139 22.53 -27.10 -4.26
C VAL A 139 21.27 -27.27 -3.42
N LEU A 140 20.21 -27.85 -3.96
CA LEU A 140 18.96 -28.11 -3.23
C LEU A 140 19.15 -29.04 -2.04
N ASN A 141 19.96 -30.09 -2.19
CA ASN A 141 20.25 -31.01 -1.10
C ASN A 141 21.09 -30.38 0.02
N GLY A 142 21.97 -29.45 -0.34
CA GLY A 142 22.77 -28.67 0.61
C GLY A 142 22.00 -27.49 1.27
N TYR A 143 20.96 -27.03 0.62
CA TYR A 143 20.28 -25.78 0.95
C TYR A 143 19.98 -25.53 2.44
N PRO A 144 19.33 -26.44 3.20
CA PRO A 144 18.89 -26.09 4.56
C PRO A 144 20.03 -25.76 5.52
N THR A 145 21.25 -26.25 5.25
CA THR A 145 22.41 -26.09 6.14
C THR A 145 23.52 -25.23 5.57
N LYS A 146 23.63 -25.09 4.25
CA LYS A 146 24.76 -24.43 3.58
C LYS A 146 24.33 -23.45 2.49
N GLY A 147 23.04 -23.33 2.21
CA GLY A 147 22.58 -22.57 1.05
C GLY A 147 22.48 -21.08 1.28
N ASP A 148 22.93 -20.29 0.31
CA ASP A 148 22.52 -18.91 0.21
C ASP A 148 21.04 -18.86 -0.22
N GLN A 149 20.20 -18.43 0.72
CA GLN A 149 18.77 -18.37 0.52
C GLN A 149 18.35 -17.44 -0.61
N LYS A 150 19.09 -16.36 -0.85
CA LYS A 150 18.80 -15.42 -1.93
C LYS A 150 18.93 -16.07 -3.30
N ILE A 151 19.84 -17.00 -3.46
CA ILE A 151 20.07 -17.74 -4.72
C ILE A 151 19.10 -18.93 -4.83
N VAL A 152 18.94 -19.74 -3.79
CA VAL A 152 18.17 -20.99 -3.83
C VAL A 152 16.66 -20.75 -3.74
N ARG A 153 16.23 -19.73 -2.99
CA ARG A 153 14.82 -19.40 -2.79
C ARG A 153 14.02 -19.20 -4.09
N PRO A 154 14.49 -18.44 -5.09
CA PRO A 154 13.78 -18.28 -6.35
C PRO A 154 13.58 -19.61 -7.08
N SER A 155 14.59 -20.47 -7.08
CA SER A 155 14.52 -21.79 -7.73
C SER A 155 13.49 -22.70 -7.06
N ILE A 156 13.45 -22.75 -5.72
CA ILE A 156 12.45 -23.51 -4.97
C ILE A 156 11.03 -23.03 -5.27
N ARG A 157 10.82 -21.72 -5.35
CA ARG A 157 9.51 -21.11 -5.67
C ARG A 157 9.05 -21.36 -7.07
N SER A 158 9.95 -21.21 -8.04
CA SER A 158 9.64 -21.50 -9.45
C SER A 158 9.26 -22.97 -9.63
N ALA A 159 9.97 -23.87 -8.97
CA ALA A 159 9.66 -25.30 -8.98
C ALA A 159 8.28 -25.61 -8.37
N GLU A 160 7.92 -24.96 -7.26
CA GLU A 160 6.58 -25.10 -6.67
C GLU A 160 5.49 -24.60 -7.64
N GLY A 161 5.69 -23.46 -8.29
CA GLY A 161 4.76 -22.94 -9.30
C GLY A 161 4.54 -23.92 -10.45
N ILE A 162 5.59 -24.57 -10.93
CA ILE A 162 5.50 -25.59 -11.98
C ILE A 162 4.71 -26.80 -11.51
N MET A 163 4.90 -27.25 -10.27
CA MET A 163 4.15 -28.38 -9.70
C MET A 163 2.65 -28.08 -9.56
N ASP A 164 2.28 -26.81 -9.43
CA ASP A 164 0.88 -26.39 -9.30
C ASP A 164 0.16 -26.20 -10.66
N ILE A 165 0.94 -26.13 -11.76
CA ILE A 165 0.42 -25.99 -13.14
C ILE A 165 0.12 -27.37 -13.71
N GLY A 166 -0.91 -27.95 -13.63
CA GLY A 166 -1.24 -29.21 -14.34
C GLY A 166 -1.94 -30.26 -13.52
N GLU A 167 -2.22 -29.97 -12.29
CA GLU A 167 -3.04 -30.85 -11.47
C GLU A 167 -4.44 -30.27 -11.32
N SER A 168 -5.45 -30.99 -11.79
CA SER A 168 -6.84 -30.82 -11.37
C SER A 168 -6.92 -31.22 -9.90
N LYS A 169 -6.61 -30.30 -8.99
CA LYS A 169 -6.58 -30.59 -7.57
C LYS A 169 -7.96 -30.39 -6.99
N ASP A 170 -8.42 -31.39 -6.27
CA ASP A 170 -9.45 -31.17 -5.27
C ASP A 170 -8.88 -30.18 -4.22
N LYS A 171 -9.32 -28.93 -4.32
CA LYS A 171 -8.95 -27.82 -3.39
C LYS A 171 -9.97 -27.70 -2.26
N SER A 172 -10.79 -28.72 -2.02
CA SER A 172 -11.84 -28.67 -1.00
C SER A 172 -11.25 -28.47 0.39
N TRP A 173 -10.24 -29.21 0.78
CA TRP A 173 -9.67 -29.09 2.11
C TRP A 173 -8.95 -27.76 2.37
N PRO A 174 -8.11 -27.20 1.49
CA PRO A 174 -7.56 -25.86 1.71
C PRO A 174 -8.62 -24.79 1.94
N ARG A 175 -9.75 -24.86 1.27
CA ARG A 175 -10.88 -23.96 1.49
C ARG A 175 -11.47 -24.17 2.88
N THR A 176 -11.86 -25.39 3.21
CA THR A 176 -12.43 -25.75 4.51
C THR A 176 -11.51 -25.44 5.68
N PHE A 177 -10.18 -25.65 5.51
CA PHE A 177 -9.18 -25.24 6.49
C PHE A 177 -9.29 -23.75 6.85
N TRP A 178 -9.39 -22.87 5.85
CA TRP A 178 -9.50 -21.44 6.11
C TRP A 178 -10.87 -21.06 6.67
N GLU A 179 -11.94 -21.71 6.27
CA GLU A 179 -13.29 -21.55 6.83
C GLU A 179 -13.31 -21.94 8.32
N GLU A 180 -12.68 -23.05 8.68
CA GLU A 180 -12.55 -23.47 10.09
C GLU A 180 -11.66 -22.52 10.90
N CYS A 181 -10.54 -22.07 10.32
CA CYS A 181 -9.70 -21.03 10.97
C CYS A 181 -10.51 -19.77 11.28
N TRP A 182 -11.30 -19.32 10.33
CA TRP A 182 -12.16 -18.17 10.48
C TRP A 182 -13.22 -18.37 11.58
N ALA A 183 -13.90 -19.51 11.56
CA ALA A 183 -14.99 -19.80 12.50
C ALA A 183 -14.50 -20.02 13.94
N LYS A 184 -13.29 -20.58 14.11
CA LYS A 184 -12.78 -21.03 15.41
C LYS A 184 -11.90 -20.01 16.14
N THR A 185 -11.55 -18.89 15.50
CA THR A 185 -10.68 -17.87 16.11
C THR A 185 -11.23 -16.46 15.92
N PRO A 186 -11.05 -15.56 16.91
CA PRO A 186 -11.50 -14.17 16.80
C PRO A 186 -10.56 -13.35 15.90
N CYS A 187 -11.11 -12.26 15.34
CA CYS A 187 -10.29 -11.21 14.75
C CYS A 187 -9.36 -10.61 15.80
N MET A 188 -8.11 -10.32 15.39
CA MET A 188 -7.14 -9.61 16.20
C MET A 188 -6.88 -8.25 15.57
N GLY A 189 -7.00 -7.18 16.37
CA GLY A 189 -6.61 -5.82 15.98
C GLY A 189 -5.36 -5.39 16.73
N LEU A 190 -4.68 -4.36 16.22
CA LEU A 190 -3.79 -3.58 17.06
C LEU A 190 -4.65 -2.95 18.17
N ALA A 191 -4.24 -3.07 19.42
CA ALA A 191 -4.76 -2.20 20.46
C ALA A 191 -4.50 -0.76 19.99
N SER A 192 -5.52 0.10 20.03
CA SER A 192 -5.33 1.52 19.77
C SER A 192 -4.19 1.98 20.66
N MET A 193 -3.07 2.37 20.07
CA MET A 193 -2.06 3.07 20.83
C MET A 193 -2.77 4.33 21.31
N GLU A 194 -2.97 4.44 22.63
CA GLU A 194 -3.40 5.69 23.24
C GLU A 194 -2.43 6.75 22.72
N GLN A 195 -2.95 7.60 21.85
CA GLN A 195 -2.19 8.75 21.38
C GLN A 195 -1.94 9.58 22.63
N SER A 196 -0.69 9.67 23.04
CA SER A 196 -0.30 10.62 24.06
C SER A 196 -0.66 12.01 23.49
N THR A 197 -1.75 12.55 23.99
CA THR A 197 -2.14 13.93 23.76
C THR A 197 -1.11 14.80 24.48
N THR A 198 0.00 15.06 23.84
CA THR A 198 0.86 16.19 24.21
C THR A 198 0.08 17.45 23.93
N SER A 199 -0.44 18.01 24.99
CA SER A 199 -1.13 19.29 25.00
C SER A 199 -0.11 20.38 24.68
N GLU A 200 -0.24 20.95 23.54
CA GLU A 200 -0.02 22.36 23.20
C GLU A 200 -0.44 22.44 21.76
N ASN A 201 -1.22 23.45 21.39
CA ASN A 201 -1.88 23.45 20.10
C ASN A 201 -0.90 23.97 19.01
N PRO A 202 0.07 23.14 18.55
CA PRO A 202 1.09 23.57 17.58
C PRO A 202 0.49 23.95 16.22
N LEU A 203 -0.80 23.66 16.02
CA LEU A 203 -1.53 24.03 14.80
C LEU A 203 -1.94 25.50 14.81
N SER A 204 -2.27 26.08 15.96
CA SER A 204 -2.64 27.51 16.07
C SER A 204 -1.49 28.41 15.63
N ASP A 205 -0.26 28.09 16.05
CA ASP A 205 0.93 28.87 15.70
C ASP A 205 1.24 28.78 14.20
N LYS A 206 1.02 27.62 13.61
CA LYS A 206 1.18 27.42 12.16
C LYS A 206 0.12 28.18 11.35
N VAL A 207 -1.13 28.24 11.84
CA VAL A 207 -2.19 29.07 11.24
C VAL A 207 -1.85 30.57 11.36
N ALA A 208 -1.37 31.01 12.53
CA ALA A 208 -0.92 32.38 12.74
C ALA A 208 0.25 32.74 11.80
N ALA A 209 1.23 31.84 11.65
CA ALA A 209 2.35 32.04 10.73
C ALA A 209 1.87 32.18 9.26
N LEU A 210 0.95 31.33 8.81
CA LEU A 210 0.35 31.44 7.47
C LEU A 210 -0.42 32.74 7.28
N THR A 211 -1.12 33.17 8.34
CA THR A 211 -1.85 34.44 8.31
C THR A 211 -0.90 35.63 8.17
N ALA A 212 0.23 35.61 8.86
CA ALA A 212 1.27 36.65 8.72
C ALA A 212 1.88 36.67 7.31
N VAL A 213 2.16 35.47 6.74
CA VAL A 213 2.65 35.37 5.34
C VAL A 213 1.60 35.91 4.36
N ARG A 214 0.32 35.60 4.55
CA ARG A 214 -0.78 36.14 3.72
C ARG A 214 -0.84 37.64 3.75
N GLN A 215 -0.69 38.25 4.94
CA GLN A 215 -0.65 39.70 5.08
C GLN A 215 0.56 40.31 4.37
N GLY A 216 1.72 39.67 4.52
CA GLY A 216 2.94 40.05 3.79
C GLY A 216 2.76 39.97 2.28
N LEU A 217 2.11 38.90 1.80
CA LEU A 217 1.83 38.70 0.38
C LEU A 217 0.87 39.78 -0.15
N ALA A 218 -0.17 40.15 0.60
CA ALA A 218 -1.09 41.24 0.22
C ALA A 218 -0.37 42.58 0.12
N ALA A 219 0.45 42.92 1.12
CA ALA A 219 1.26 44.12 1.08
C ALA A 219 2.29 44.14 -0.08
N HIS A 220 2.79 42.93 -0.45
CA HIS A 220 3.69 42.79 -1.58
C HIS A 220 2.97 42.94 -2.93
N TRP A 221 1.78 42.37 -3.04
CA TRP A 221 0.90 42.53 -4.20
C TRP A 221 0.64 44.01 -4.49
N GLU A 222 0.26 44.80 -3.48
CA GLU A 222 0.03 46.24 -3.58
C GLU A 222 1.26 47.03 -4.08
N LYS A 223 2.47 46.62 -3.66
CA LYS A 223 3.72 47.29 -4.02
C LYS A 223 4.20 46.96 -5.44
N THR A 224 3.84 45.81 -5.94
CA THR A 224 4.30 45.30 -7.24
C THR A 224 3.27 45.51 -8.35
N HIS A 225 2.05 45.90 -8.00
CA HIS A 225 1.01 46.21 -8.97
C HIS A 225 1.36 47.50 -9.74
N SER A 226 1.50 47.38 -11.05
CA SER A 226 2.00 48.46 -11.90
C SER A 226 1.00 49.03 -12.90
N THR A 227 -0.19 48.43 -13.02
CA THR A 227 -1.20 48.80 -13.99
C THR A 227 -2.60 48.68 -13.41
N THR A 228 -3.57 49.47 -13.94
CA THR A 228 -5.00 49.34 -13.64
C THR A 228 -5.72 48.41 -14.62
N GLY A 229 -4.99 47.88 -15.63
CA GLY A 229 -5.52 46.89 -16.56
C GLY A 229 -5.24 45.48 -16.11
N VAL A 230 -5.67 44.52 -16.91
CA VAL A 230 -5.40 43.09 -16.67
C VAL A 230 -3.92 42.81 -16.83
N ASP A 231 -3.27 42.35 -15.76
CA ASP A 231 -1.90 41.84 -15.76
C ASP A 231 -1.96 40.33 -15.45
N ALA A 232 -2.10 39.49 -16.48
CA ALA A 232 -2.27 38.05 -16.36
C ALA A 232 -1.10 37.39 -15.62
N ARG A 233 0.14 37.92 -15.73
CA ARG A 233 1.31 37.41 -15.00
C ARG A 233 1.21 37.71 -13.51
N HIS A 234 0.91 38.95 -13.15
CA HIS A 234 0.78 39.38 -11.76
C HIS A 234 -0.36 38.63 -11.07
N ASP A 235 -1.53 38.59 -11.71
CA ASP A 235 -2.71 37.91 -11.20
C ASP A 235 -2.45 36.41 -10.99
N ALA A 236 -1.78 35.74 -11.93
CA ALA A 236 -1.48 34.32 -11.82
C ALA A 236 -0.48 34.04 -10.69
N VAL A 237 0.63 34.79 -10.60
CA VAL A 237 1.65 34.55 -9.57
C VAL A 237 1.08 34.73 -8.17
N PHE A 238 0.40 35.87 -7.94
CA PHE A 238 -0.19 36.15 -6.63
C PHE A 238 -1.44 35.30 -6.36
N GLY A 239 -2.28 35.08 -7.35
CA GLY A 239 -3.47 34.24 -7.24
C GLY A 239 -3.13 32.80 -6.84
N ILE A 240 -2.14 32.18 -7.50
CA ILE A 240 -1.65 30.84 -7.13
C ILE A 240 -1.12 30.84 -5.69
N ALA A 241 -0.33 31.84 -5.28
CA ALA A 241 0.23 31.90 -3.93
C ALA A 241 -0.87 32.10 -2.87
N PHE A 242 -1.84 32.98 -3.09
CA PHE A 242 -2.99 33.17 -2.18
C PHE A 242 -3.84 31.90 -2.07
N TYR A 243 -4.09 31.23 -3.19
CA TYR A 243 -4.85 29.99 -3.19
C TYR A 243 -4.11 28.87 -2.45
N ALA A 244 -2.80 28.78 -2.63
CA ALA A 244 -1.96 27.83 -1.87
C ALA A 244 -2.01 28.11 -0.36
N ILE A 245 -1.92 29.37 0.07
CA ILE A 245 -2.07 29.77 1.48
C ILE A 245 -3.45 29.37 2.01
N ARG A 246 -4.52 29.62 1.24
CA ARG A 246 -5.88 29.25 1.63
C ARG A 246 -6.01 27.78 1.88
N ILE A 247 -5.53 26.91 0.99
CA ILE A 247 -5.50 25.45 1.19
C ILE A 247 -4.77 25.10 2.50
N GLY A 248 -3.58 25.66 2.72
CA GLY A 248 -2.83 25.44 3.95
C GLY A 248 -3.59 25.86 5.20
N GLN A 249 -4.23 27.03 5.20
CA GLN A 249 -5.04 27.51 6.31
C GLN A 249 -6.25 26.61 6.58
N GLU A 250 -6.99 26.19 5.56
CA GLU A 250 -8.14 25.29 5.70
C GLU A 250 -7.73 23.93 6.28
N VAL A 251 -6.64 23.33 5.77
CA VAL A 251 -6.14 22.05 6.28
C VAL A 251 -5.73 22.12 7.76
N LEU A 252 -5.09 23.21 8.17
CA LEU A 252 -4.63 23.38 9.55
C LEU A 252 -5.77 23.81 10.49
N SER A 253 -6.63 24.77 10.07
CA SER A 253 -7.71 25.30 10.90
C SER A 253 -8.79 24.25 11.22
N HIS A 254 -9.07 23.36 10.27
CA HIS A 254 -10.04 22.29 10.44
C HIS A 254 -9.42 20.98 10.92
N SER A 255 -8.12 20.97 11.26
CA SER A 255 -7.39 19.80 11.74
C SER A 255 -7.46 18.57 10.80
N VAL A 256 -7.57 18.81 9.48
CA VAL A 256 -7.71 17.72 8.48
C VAL A 256 -6.37 17.25 7.89
N ALA A 257 -5.26 17.70 8.45
CA ALA A 257 -3.91 17.31 7.99
C ALA A 257 -3.64 15.79 8.06
N THR A 258 -4.36 15.07 8.90
CA THR A 258 -4.26 13.61 9.09
C THR A 258 -5.43 12.86 8.46
N THR A 259 -6.15 13.47 7.55
CA THR A 259 -7.32 12.89 6.88
C THR A 259 -7.12 12.78 5.37
N VAL A 260 -8.09 12.21 4.67
CA VAL A 260 -8.15 12.18 3.21
C VAL A 260 -8.06 13.59 2.60
N LEU A 261 -8.74 14.58 3.23
CA LEU A 261 -8.74 15.96 2.75
C LEU A 261 -7.35 16.61 2.81
N GLY A 262 -6.53 16.27 3.80
CA GLY A 262 -5.14 16.70 3.85
C GLY A 262 -4.34 16.24 2.62
N ARG A 263 -4.58 15.02 2.14
CA ARG A 263 -3.94 14.49 0.91
C ARG A 263 -4.41 15.21 -0.35
N HIS A 264 -5.70 15.57 -0.41
CA HIS A 264 -6.23 16.39 -1.51
C HIS A 264 -5.55 17.77 -1.52
N GLY A 265 -5.46 18.42 -0.36
CA GLY A 265 -4.75 19.70 -0.24
C GLY A 265 -3.28 19.62 -0.65
N LEU A 266 -2.57 18.58 -0.17
CA LEU A 266 -1.15 18.35 -0.54
C LEU A 266 -0.98 18.19 -2.05
N ARG A 267 -1.84 17.40 -2.69
CA ARG A 267 -1.81 17.21 -4.13
C ARG A 267 -2.04 18.52 -4.88
N THR A 268 -3.06 19.27 -4.51
CA THR A 268 -3.38 20.54 -5.16
C THR A 268 -2.21 21.54 -5.03
N LEU A 269 -1.58 21.64 -3.85
CA LEU A 269 -0.38 22.46 -3.66
C LEU A 269 0.75 22.09 -4.60
N PHE A 270 0.96 20.79 -4.81
CA PHE A 270 2.01 20.33 -5.72
C PHE A 270 1.68 20.66 -7.18
N GLU A 271 0.43 20.51 -7.61
CA GLU A 271 -0.03 20.89 -8.95
C GLU A 271 0.12 22.40 -9.20
N LEU A 272 -0.25 23.23 -8.22
CA LEU A 272 -0.05 24.69 -8.27
C LEU A 272 1.42 25.06 -8.42
N ARG A 273 2.30 24.38 -7.70
CA ARG A 273 3.74 24.61 -7.82
C ARG A 273 4.28 24.28 -9.21
N ILE A 274 3.87 23.15 -9.80
CA ILE A 274 4.27 22.79 -11.17
C ILE A 274 3.76 23.85 -12.14
N ALA A 275 2.51 24.24 -12.03
CA ALA A 275 1.91 25.27 -12.90
C ALA A 275 2.68 26.60 -12.82
N LEU A 276 2.93 27.09 -11.61
CA LEU A 276 3.67 28.35 -11.40
C LEU A 276 5.10 28.26 -11.97
N ARG A 277 5.82 27.16 -11.69
CA ARG A 277 7.18 26.94 -12.22
C ARG A 277 7.21 26.88 -13.74
N TYR A 278 6.24 26.23 -14.36
CA TYR A 278 6.14 26.13 -15.81
C TYR A 278 5.87 27.52 -16.43
N LEU A 279 4.93 28.25 -15.87
CA LEU A 279 4.62 29.63 -16.30
C LEU A 279 5.83 30.55 -16.19
N LEU A 280 6.57 30.49 -15.08
CA LEU A 280 7.79 31.29 -14.86
C LEU A 280 8.95 30.88 -15.76
N LYS A 281 9.11 29.59 -16.08
CA LYS A 281 10.18 29.11 -16.95
C LYS A 281 9.98 29.52 -18.40
N ASN A 282 8.76 29.43 -18.89
CA ASN A 282 8.41 29.69 -20.27
C ASN A 282 7.91 31.11 -20.51
N GLU A 283 8.14 31.99 -19.64
CA GLU A 283 7.68 33.36 -19.44
C GLU A 283 7.32 34.12 -20.70
N SER A 284 6.07 33.98 -21.17
CA SER A 284 5.49 34.76 -22.25
C SER A 284 4.13 35.31 -21.87
N GLU A 285 3.83 36.53 -22.29
CA GLU A 285 2.53 37.14 -22.03
C GLU A 285 1.37 36.31 -22.57
N GLU A 286 1.56 35.68 -23.72
CA GLU A 286 0.58 34.77 -24.32
C GLU A 286 0.29 33.58 -23.44
N LEU A 287 1.31 32.95 -22.82
CA LEU A 287 1.15 31.78 -21.95
C LEU A 287 0.41 32.14 -20.65
N TRP A 288 0.70 33.30 -20.05
CA TRP A 288 -0.02 33.78 -18.88
C TRP A 288 -1.51 34.06 -19.19
N ARG A 289 -1.79 34.71 -20.31
CA ARG A 289 -3.16 34.90 -20.80
C ARG A 289 -3.86 33.56 -21.10
N LYS A 290 -3.19 32.64 -21.73
CA LYS A 290 -3.74 31.34 -22.03
C LYS A 290 -4.13 30.58 -20.75
N TRP A 291 -3.28 30.61 -19.70
CA TRP A 291 -3.60 29.97 -18.42
C TRP A 291 -4.87 30.58 -17.79
N ARG A 292 -4.99 31.89 -17.80
CA ARG A 292 -6.16 32.62 -17.30
C ARG A 292 -7.42 32.35 -18.16
N ALA A 293 -7.31 32.45 -19.47
CA ALA A 293 -8.40 32.16 -20.41
C ALA A 293 -8.92 30.73 -20.32
N TYR A 294 -8.05 29.77 -20.01
CA TYR A 294 -8.46 28.41 -19.76
C TYR A 294 -9.42 28.31 -18.55
N GLY A 295 -9.15 29.04 -17.48
CA GLY A 295 -10.04 29.10 -16.32
C GLY A 295 -11.42 29.67 -16.68
N ALA A 296 -11.46 30.80 -17.42
CA ALA A 296 -12.69 31.37 -17.94
C ALA A 296 -13.45 30.41 -18.85
N GLY A 297 -12.74 29.68 -19.74
CA GLY A 297 -13.35 28.69 -20.62
C GLY A 297 -13.96 27.50 -19.85
N GLN A 298 -13.35 27.08 -18.73
CA GLN A 298 -13.94 26.05 -17.87
C GLN A 298 -15.22 26.54 -17.15
N ALA A 299 -15.23 27.79 -16.70
CA ALA A 299 -16.43 28.40 -16.12
C ALA A 299 -17.56 28.51 -17.14
N LYS A 300 -17.26 28.94 -18.38
CA LYS A 300 -18.22 28.96 -19.51
C LYS A 300 -18.76 27.56 -19.79
N LEU A 301 -17.89 26.55 -19.87
CA LEU A 301 -18.31 25.16 -20.10
C LEU A 301 -19.25 24.67 -18.99
N ALA A 302 -18.95 24.98 -17.73
CA ALA A 302 -19.79 24.62 -16.60
C ALA A 302 -21.16 25.33 -16.69
N SER A 303 -21.20 26.63 -17.04
CA SER A 303 -22.45 27.37 -17.24
C SER A 303 -23.30 26.76 -18.36
N LEU A 304 -22.71 26.48 -19.52
CA LEU A 304 -23.43 25.83 -20.64
C LEU A 304 -24.03 24.46 -20.26
N LYS A 305 -23.28 23.66 -19.51
CA LYS A 305 -23.78 22.38 -19.03
C LYS A 305 -24.93 22.50 -18.02
N LEU A 306 -24.93 23.55 -17.20
CA LEU A 306 -26.05 23.84 -16.29
C LEU A 306 -27.30 24.25 -17.08
N ASP A 307 -27.14 24.99 -18.14
CA ASP A 307 -28.26 25.45 -19.00
C ASP A 307 -28.90 24.30 -19.80
N GLU A 308 -28.19 23.16 -19.98
CA GLU A 308 -28.68 21.94 -20.64
C GLU A 308 -29.51 21.03 -19.70
N VAL A 309 -29.45 21.26 -18.39
CA VAL A 309 -30.12 20.43 -17.38
C VAL A 309 -31.34 21.14 -16.84
N GLU A 310 -32.50 20.45 -16.81
CA GLU A 310 -33.77 21.01 -16.28
C GLU A 310 -33.78 21.10 -14.74
N ASP A 311 -32.85 20.39 -14.06
CA ASP A 311 -32.76 20.36 -12.61
C ASP A 311 -32.11 21.65 -12.04
N ALA A 312 -32.40 21.95 -10.77
CA ALA A 312 -31.74 23.04 -10.07
C ALA A 312 -30.21 22.82 -10.03
N PRO A 313 -29.40 23.88 -10.16
CA PRO A 313 -27.95 23.76 -10.09
C PRO A 313 -27.50 23.13 -8.76
N PRO A 314 -26.42 22.31 -8.74
CA PRO A 314 -25.85 21.82 -7.49
C PRO A 314 -25.48 22.95 -6.53
N GLU A 315 -25.68 22.77 -5.23
CA GLU A 315 -25.46 23.80 -4.19
C GLU A 315 -24.05 24.43 -4.22
N HIS A 316 -23.03 23.71 -4.71
CA HIS A 316 -21.65 24.19 -4.80
C HIS A 316 -21.37 25.05 -6.05
N LEU A 317 -22.34 25.15 -6.98
CA LEU A 317 -22.20 25.93 -8.20
C LEU A 317 -23.18 27.12 -8.16
N ASP A 318 -22.62 28.33 -8.29
CA ASP A 318 -23.37 29.54 -8.46
C ASP A 318 -23.30 29.99 -9.94
N PRO A 319 -24.42 29.90 -10.69
CA PRO A 319 -24.45 30.25 -12.10
C PRO A 319 -24.02 31.68 -12.37
N GLU A 320 -24.33 32.62 -11.46
CA GLU A 320 -23.93 34.04 -11.62
C GLU A 320 -22.41 34.19 -11.53
N THR A 321 -21.78 33.54 -10.54
CA THR A 321 -20.32 33.51 -10.40
C THR A 321 -19.66 32.90 -11.63
N LEU A 322 -20.19 31.77 -12.17
CA LEU A 322 -19.64 31.18 -13.38
C LEU A 322 -19.67 32.12 -14.57
N ARG A 323 -20.79 32.83 -14.77
CA ARG A 323 -20.91 33.83 -15.84
C ARG A 323 -19.97 35.03 -15.64
N LEU A 324 -19.80 35.48 -14.40
CA LEU A 324 -18.84 36.54 -14.09
C LEU A 324 -17.42 36.16 -14.46
N ILE A 325 -16.99 34.93 -14.11
CA ILE A 325 -15.66 34.40 -14.45
C ILE A 325 -15.52 34.23 -15.96
N ALA A 326 -16.55 33.73 -16.63
CA ALA A 326 -16.54 33.55 -18.09
C ALA A 326 -16.43 34.89 -18.85
N ASN A 327 -16.97 35.96 -18.29
CA ASN A 327 -16.94 37.30 -18.90
C ASN A 327 -15.81 38.18 -18.39
N GLU A 328 -14.88 37.68 -17.60
CA GLU A 328 -13.88 38.48 -16.90
C GLU A 328 -12.97 39.30 -17.86
N ASP A 329 -12.44 38.64 -18.89
CA ASP A 329 -11.48 39.23 -19.83
C ASP A 329 -12.08 39.50 -21.22
N PHE A 330 -13.09 38.73 -21.62
CA PHE A 330 -13.76 38.81 -22.92
C PHE A 330 -15.26 38.57 -22.75
N TRP A 331 -16.04 38.99 -23.74
CA TRP A 331 -17.43 38.53 -23.77
C TRP A 331 -17.51 37.03 -23.82
N GLU A 332 -18.42 36.46 -23.06
CA GLU A 332 -18.56 35.00 -22.88
C GLU A 332 -18.63 34.27 -24.23
N GLU A 333 -19.30 34.87 -25.22
CA GLU A 333 -19.42 34.27 -26.55
C GLU A 333 -18.08 34.05 -27.25
N MET A 334 -17.09 34.92 -26.94
CA MET A 334 -15.76 34.89 -27.56
C MET A 334 -14.74 34.08 -26.76
N VAL A 335 -15.07 33.65 -25.55
CA VAL A 335 -14.17 32.84 -24.75
C VAL A 335 -14.08 31.41 -25.32
N PRO A 336 -12.88 30.95 -25.70
CA PRO A 336 -12.72 29.59 -26.21
C PRO A 336 -12.89 28.54 -25.07
N VAL A 337 -13.61 27.47 -25.38
CA VAL A 337 -13.71 26.32 -24.49
C VAL A 337 -12.67 25.29 -24.95
N ASP A 338 -11.62 25.11 -24.16
CA ASP A 338 -10.61 24.08 -24.38
C ASP A 338 -10.92 22.87 -23.50
N LEU A 339 -11.19 21.72 -24.12
CA LEU A 339 -11.48 20.45 -23.45
C LEU A 339 -10.20 19.72 -22.98
N GLY A 340 -9.04 20.18 -23.42
CA GLY A 340 -7.74 19.65 -23.02
C GLY A 340 -7.21 20.28 -21.72
N HIS A 341 -5.90 20.27 -21.60
CA HIS A 341 -5.18 20.95 -20.53
C HIS A 341 -4.67 22.32 -21.05
N TRP A 342 -4.64 23.35 -20.22
CA TRP A 342 -4.18 24.70 -20.60
C TRP A 342 -2.75 24.69 -21.21
N ALA A 343 -1.90 23.79 -20.73
CA ALA A 343 -0.65 23.46 -21.40
C ALA A 343 -0.86 22.28 -22.34
N THR A 344 -0.12 22.22 -23.43
CA THR A 344 -0.21 21.16 -24.45
C THR A 344 0.33 19.79 -23.96
N ALA A 345 0.80 19.71 -22.73
CA ALA A 345 1.39 18.54 -22.10
C ALA A 345 0.66 18.16 -20.81
N ASP A 346 0.70 16.89 -20.43
CA ASP A 346 0.21 16.40 -19.16
C ASP A 346 1.11 16.87 -17.97
N LEU A 347 0.60 16.76 -16.76
CA LEU A 347 1.29 17.23 -15.55
C LEU A 347 2.67 16.59 -15.35
N ARG A 348 2.84 15.34 -15.77
CA ARG A 348 4.14 14.64 -15.70
C ARG A 348 5.17 15.31 -16.61
N LYS A 349 4.82 15.58 -17.85
CA LYS A 349 5.70 16.28 -18.79
C LYS A 349 6.01 17.69 -18.34
N LEU A 350 5.01 18.41 -17.79
CA LEU A 350 5.26 19.72 -17.18
C LEU A 350 6.27 19.63 -16.04
N SER A 351 6.18 18.61 -15.19
CA SER A 351 7.12 18.40 -14.08
C SER A 351 8.53 18.07 -14.56
N GLU A 352 8.67 17.28 -15.64
CA GLU A 352 9.95 17.01 -16.29
C GLU A 352 10.57 18.28 -16.86
N ASP A 353 9.77 19.10 -17.52
CA ASP A 353 10.18 20.35 -18.16
C ASP A 353 10.73 21.36 -17.14
N VAL A 354 10.14 21.42 -15.95
CA VAL A 354 10.56 22.34 -14.87
C VAL A 354 11.48 21.71 -13.82
N GLU A 355 12.03 20.54 -14.09
CA GLU A 355 12.96 19.81 -13.21
C GLU A 355 12.36 19.41 -11.86
N LEU A 356 11.03 19.28 -11.77
CA LEU A 356 10.30 18.82 -10.58
C LEU A 356 9.89 17.35 -10.63
N LYS A 357 10.42 16.56 -11.59
CA LYS A 357 10.10 15.14 -11.72
C LYS A 357 10.37 14.31 -10.45
N PRO A 358 11.47 14.52 -9.70
CA PRO A 358 11.68 13.80 -8.44
C PRO A 358 10.60 14.11 -7.39
N GLU A 359 10.09 15.35 -7.35
CA GLU A 359 8.99 15.72 -6.47
C GLU A 359 7.65 15.17 -6.98
N TYR A 360 7.44 15.15 -8.29
CA TYR A 360 6.29 14.51 -8.91
C TYR A 360 6.19 13.02 -8.49
N ASP A 361 7.28 12.28 -8.56
CA ASP A 361 7.32 10.87 -8.15
C ASP A 361 7.06 10.69 -6.65
N ARG A 362 7.45 11.65 -5.83
CA ARG A 362 7.25 11.64 -4.38
C ARG A 362 5.81 11.94 -3.98
N TYR A 363 5.19 12.95 -4.57
CA TYR A 363 3.90 13.49 -4.11
C TYR A 363 2.72 13.02 -4.96
N TYR A 364 2.87 12.98 -6.29
CA TYR A 364 1.71 12.82 -7.17
C TYR A 364 1.09 11.43 -7.14
N GLY A 365 1.89 10.38 -7.28
CA GLY A 365 1.38 9.02 -7.45
C GLY A 365 0.49 8.55 -6.32
N TRP A 366 0.95 8.72 -5.08
CA TRP A 366 0.20 8.26 -3.91
C TRP A 366 -0.99 9.16 -3.59
N THR A 367 -0.82 10.49 -3.62
CA THR A 367 -1.92 11.44 -3.35
C THR A 367 -3.00 11.39 -4.42
N SER A 368 -2.64 11.08 -5.68
CA SER A 368 -3.59 10.83 -6.76
C SER A 368 -4.56 9.70 -6.44
N GLY A 369 -4.07 8.65 -5.78
CA GLY A 369 -4.90 7.55 -5.32
C GLY A 369 -6.04 7.97 -4.38
N PHE A 370 -5.79 8.96 -3.51
CA PHE A 370 -6.82 9.49 -2.61
C PHE A 370 -7.88 10.29 -3.35
N VAL A 371 -7.51 11.08 -4.36
CA VAL A 371 -8.45 11.87 -5.17
C VAL A 371 -9.34 10.97 -6.03
N HIS A 372 -8.79 9.88 -6.57
CA HIS A 372 -9.50 8.99 -7.48
C HIS A 372 -10.06 7.72 -6.81
N GLY A 373 -10.01 7.59 -5.49
CA GLY A 373 -10.54 6.45 -4.76
C GLY A 373 -9.85 5.12 -5.09
N HIS A 374 -8.56 5.13 -5.38
CA HIS A 374 -7.83 3.89 -5.64
C HIS A 374 -7.81 2.98 -4.40
N TRP A 375 -7.73 1.67 -4.63
CA TRP A 375 -7.77 0.68 -3.56
C TRP A 375 -6.78 0.96 -2.41
N GLY A 376 -5.57 1.43 -2.71
CA GLY A 376 -4.58 1.77 -1.68
C GLY A 376 -5.08 2.83 -0.70
N ALA A 377 -5.70 3.90 -1.23
CA ALA A 377 -6.26 4.98 -0.43
C ALA A 377 -7.51 4.53 0.37
N VAL A 378 -8.42 3.79 -0.27
CA VAL A 378 -9.59 3.21 0.42
C VAL A 378 -9.13 2.29 1.55
N ARG A 379 -8.20 1.38 1.25
CA ARG A 379 -7.66 0.44 2.24
C ARG A 379 -7.05 1.14 3.44
N GLU A 380 -6.29 2.19 3.21
CA GLU A 380 -5.60 2.93 4.27
C GLU A 380 -6.56 3.79 5.11
N SER A 381 -7.61 4.32 4.48
CA SER A 381 -8.50 5.28 5.12
C SER A 381 -9.63 4.64 5.94
N VAL A 382 -10.11 3.46 5.55
CA VAL A 382 -11.35 2.91 6.15
C VAL A 382 -11.21 1.49 6.66
N PHE A 383 -10.06 0.83 6.41
CA PHE A 383 -9.83 -0.54 6.84
C PHE A 383 -8.55 -0.69 7.66
N ARG A 384 -8.64 -1.50 8.70
CA ARG A 384 -7.47 -2.08 9.35
C ARG A 384 -7.27 -3.52 8.92
N THR A 385 -6.03 -4.00 8.99
CA THR A 385 -5.72 -5.40 8.72
C THR A 385 -5.90 -6.22 9.98
N CYS A 386 -6.63 -7.33 9.89
CA CYS A 386 -6.68 -8.30 10.96
C CYS A 386 -5.28 -8.93 11.17
N LEU A 387 -4.78 -8.90 12.40
CA LEU A 387 -3.47 -9.44 12.75
C LEU A 387 -3.49 -10.94 13.05
N ASN A 388 -4.68 -11.56 13.08
CA ASN A 388 -4.78 -13.00 13.20
C ASN A 388 -4.28 -13.66 11.90
N PRO A 389 -3.14 -14.38 11.91
CA PRO A 389 -2.61 -15.01 10.70
C PRO A 389 -3.55 -16.07 10.12
N LEU A 390 -4.39 -16.70 10.94
CA LEU A 390 -5.41 -17.66 10.51
C LEU A 390 -6.52 -17.02 9.68
N HIS A 391 -6.63 -15.71 9.70
CA HIS A 391 -7.59 -14.93 8.91
C HIS A 391 -6.98 -14.34 7.62
N ARG A 392 -5.78 -14.73 7.26
CA ARG A 392 -5.09 -14.34 6.01
C ARG A 392 -5.00 -12.83 5.79
N GLY A 393 -4.90 -12.06 6.87
CA GLY A 393 -4.78 -10.61 6.80
C GLY A 393 -5.98 -9.92 6.14
N HIS A 394 -7.22 -10.43 6.37
CA HIS A 394 -8.42 -9.79 5.84
C HIS A 394 -8.60 -8.39 6.40
N ARG A 395 -9.44 -7.62 5.74
CA ARG A 395 -9.73 -6.24 6.11
C ARG A 395 -10.96 -6.18 7.01
N CYS A 396 -10.84 -5.42 8.11
CA CYS A 396 -11.95 -5.10 8.99
C CYS A 396 -12.22 -3.60 8.86
N PRO A 397 -13.46 -3.15 8.63
CA PRO A 397 -13.79 -1.74 8.76
C PRO A 397 -13.42 -1.24 10.16
N PHE A 398 -13.06 0.02 10.29
CA PHE A 398 -12.93 0.62 11.62
C PHE A 398 -14.30 0.61 12.31
N PRO A 399 -14.39 0.16 13.58
CA PRO A 399 -15.67 0.14 14.30
C PRO A 399 -16.13 1.54 14.73
N ASN A 400 -15.19 2.47 14.85
CA ASN A 400 -15.39 3.85 15.25
C ASN A 400 -14.73 4.78 14.21
N ASP A 401 -14.38 6.00 14.61
CA ASP A 401 -13.65 6.93 13.77
C ASP A 401 -12.35 6.28 13.24
N PRO A 402 -12.03 6.51 11.96
CA PRO A 402 -10.81 5.99 11.37
C PRO A 402 -9.56 6.46 12.12
N GLU A 403 -8.54 5.62 12.19
CA GLU A 403 -7.24 6.03 12.70
C GLU A 403 -6.68 7.18 11.85
N PRO A 404 -6.03 8.19 12.47
CA PRO A 404 -5.43 9.29 11.74
C PRO A 404 -4.37 8.76 10.77
N LEU A 405 -4.43 9.26 9.55
CA LEU A 405 -3.36 9.02 8.57
C LEU A 405 -2.10 9.82 8.97
N PRO A 406 -0.89 9.47 8.49
CA PRO A 406 0.31 10.27 8.71
C PRO A 406 0.08 11.74 8.31
N ALA A 407 0.52 12.71 9.14
CA ALA A 407 0.26 14.13 8.90
C ALA A 407 1.00 14.66 7.66
N VAL A 408 0.33 15.50 6.88
CA VAL A 408 0.90 16.14 5.67
C VAL A 408 1.52 17.52 5.94
N ILE A 409 1.54 17.98 7.19
CA ILE A 409 1.90 19.37 7.56
C ILE A 409 3.30 19.76 7.06
N ARG A 410 4.29 18.91 7.28
CA ARG A 410 5.68 19.19 6.89
C ARG A 410 5.85 19.28 5.37
N ASP A 411 5.21 18.38 4.64
CA ASP A 411 5.24 18.39 3.17
C ASP A 411 4.51 19.63 2.62
N MET A 412 3.39 20.01 3.22
CA MET A 412 2.68 21.24 2.86
C MET A 412 3.52 22.50 3.12
N GLN A 413 4.21 22.57 4.29
CA GLN A 413 5.11 23.70 4.60
C GLN A 413 6.23 23.80 3.56
N HIS A 414 6.82 22.67 3.17
CA HIS A 414 7.85 22.63 2.13
C HIS A 414 7.34 23.14 0.79
N LEU A 415 6.17 22.67 0.34
CA LEU A 415 5.58 23.11 -0.92
C LEU A 415 5.21 24.60 -0.90
N LEU A 416 4.64 25.09 0.20
CA LEU A 416 4.31 26.50 0.38
C LEU A 416 5.56 27.39 0.32
N ASN A 417 6.63 27.02 1.04
CA ASN A 417 7.89 27.76 1.01
C ASN A 417 8.51 27.82 -0.39
N ASN A 418 8.34 26.75 -1.17
CA ASN A 418 8.80 26.70 -2.55
C ASN A 418 7.97 27.64 -3.46
N ILE A 419 6.63 27.68 -3.28
CA ILE A 419 5.76 28.61 -3.98
C ILE A 419 6.16 30.06 -3.61
N PHE A 420 6.42 30.37 -2.33
CA PHE A 420 6.86 31.69 -1.90
C PHE A 420 8.23 32.07 -2.49
N SER A 421 9.13 31.11 -2.65
CA SER A 421 10.42 31.33 -3.33
C SER A 421 10.21 31.60 -4.82
N ASP A 422 9.19 31.05 -5.44
CA ASP A 422 8.83 31.34 -6.83
C ASP A 422 8.19 32.74 -6.97
N VAL A 423 7.40 33.19 -5.97
CA VAL A 423 6.93 34.58 -5.88
C VAL A 423 8.10 35.57 -5.76
N ASP A 424 9.05 35.27 -4.86
CA ASP A 424 10.28 36.08 -4.69
C ASP A 424 11.08 36.20 -5.99
N ARG A 425 11.18 35.10 -6.74
CA ARG A 425 11.85 35.11 -8.06
C ARG A 425 11.12 35.99 -9.08
N ALA A 426 9.78 35.94 -9.09
CA ALA A 426 8.95 36.66 -10.02
C ALA A 426 8.91 38.16 -9.71
N TYR A 427 8.84 38.52 -8.44
CA TYR A 427 8.68 39.85 -7.90
C TYR A 427 9.52 40.04 -6.64
N PRO A 428 10.84 40.25 -6.76
CA PRO A 428 11.72 40.42 -5.59
C PRO A 428 11.60 41.83 -4.96
N PRO A 429 11.82 41.99 -3.63
CA PRO A 429 12.07 40.93 -2.66
C PRO A 429 10.77 40.47 -1.97
N PHE A 430 10.60 39.16 -1.82
CA PHE A 430 9.57 38.55 -0.96
C PHE A 430 10.18 37.61 0.08
N PRO A 431 10.56 38.14 1.26
CA PRO A 431 11.36 37.38 2.24
C PRO A 431 10.55 36.44 3.14
N HIS A 432 9.22 36.38 2.98
CA HIS A 432 8.35 35.63 3.89
C HIS A 432 8.46 34.12 3.66
N LYS A 433 8.76 33.37 4.73
CA LYS A 433 8.79 31.88 4.75
C LYS A 433 8.20 31.36 6.03
N LEU A 434 7.71 30.12 5.98
CA LEU A 434 7.31 29.35 7.15
C LEU A 434 8.56 28.69 7.75
N SER A 435 8.68 28.69 9.08
CA SER A 435 9.76 28.03 9.78
C SER A 435 9.65 26.50 9.58
N GLU A 436 10.69 25.89 9.05
CA GLU A 436 10.81 24.44 8.96
C GLU A 436 11.35 23.89 10.28
N GLU A 437 10.63 22.96 10.92
CA GLU A 437 11.16 22.24 12.08
C GLU A 437 12.32 21.37 11.63
N GLN A 438 13.50 21.56 12.24
CA GLN A 438 14.65 20.72 11.99
C GLN A 438 14.31 19.26 12.34
N ASN A 439 14.62 18.33 11.46
CA ASN A 439 14.48 16.91 11.76
C ASN A 439 15.29 16.59 13.02
N PRO A 440 14.72 15.91 14.03
CA PRO A 440 15.57 15.26 15.02
C PRO A 440 16.47 14.28 14.25
N THR A 441 17.77 14.46 14.38
CA THR A 441 18.78 13.54 13.82
C THR A 441 18.44 12.13 14.31
N PRO A 442 18.31 11.13 13.41
CA PRO A 442 18.09 9.76 13.86
C PRO A 442 19.29 9.34 14.70
N SER A 443 19.02 9.10 15.99
CA SER A 443 19.97 8.54 16.96
C SER A 443 20.23 7.07 16.67
#